data_a09b6f8bff1d9d569f6ef455f88f4653
#
_entry.id   a09b6f8bff1d9d569f6ef455f88f4653
#
_cell.length_a   1.000
_cell.length_b   1.000
_cell.length_c   1.000
_cell.angle_alpha   90.00
_cell.angle_beta   90.00
_cell.angle_gamma   90.00
#
_symmetry.space_group_name_H-M   'P 1'
#
loop_
_entity.id
_entity.type
_entity.pdbx_description
1 polymer ?
#
loop_
_entity_poly.entity_id
_entity_poly.type
_entity_poly.pdbx_seq_one_letter_code
_entity_poly.pdbx_strand_id
1 'polypeptide(L)'
;MKIKTKRLIVERVHRQNVIELTPLLKYQSLFQQAGLVTVGKVDLVTLGILAQTECVLQIRERGEQGLLGLIILLHSYDKTGAILPKQYEVGYLLLPRKQHQGYMTEALSAVCDQLNRSQITVTAEVRSDNASSIGVLSRCNFIRITINPGMIELWKRQDMG
;
A
#
# COMPACT_ATOMS: atom_id res chain seq x y z
N MET A 1 -4.03 0.45 13.82
CA MET A 1 -4.73 -0.55 12.97
C MET A 1 -4.01 -1.87 13.08
N LYS A 2 -4.72 -2.94 13.39
CA LYS A 2 -4.23 -4.33 13.34
C LYS A 2 -5.33 -5.22 12.82
N ILE A 3 -5.08 -5.91 11.73
CA ILE A 3 -6.05 -6.75 11.02
C ILE A 3 -5.49 -8.18 10.97
N LYS A 4 -6.34 -9.15 11.28
CA LYS A 4 -6.01 -10.57 11.10
C LYS A 4 -6.89 -11.13 9.99
N THR A 5 -6.27 -11.78 9.02
CA THR A 5 -6.95 -12.50 7.94
C THR A 5 -6.76 -14.02 8.10
N LYS A 6 -7.13 -14.78 7.10
CA LYS A 6 -6.92 -16.25 7.11
C LYS A 6 -5.44 -16.60 7.29
N ARG A 7 -4.54 -15.95 6.53
CA ARG A 7 -3.11 -16.27 6.50
C ARG A 7 -2.22 -15.18 7.11
N LEU A 8 -2.74 -13.93 7.28
CA LEU A 8 -1.90 -12.77 7.51
C LEU A 8 -2.23 -12.02 8.79
N ILE A 9 -1.25 -11.27 9.26
CA ILE A 9 -1.39 -10.16 10.18
C ILE A 9 -0.92 -8.91 9.45
N VAL A 10 -1.79 -7.89 9.37
CA VAL A 10 -1.49 -6.58 8.81
C VAL A 10 -1.59 -5.56 9.94
N GLU A 11 -0.49 -4.90 10.28
CA GLU A 11 -0.44 -4.00 11.42
C GLU A 11 0.41 -2.76 11.17
N ARG A 12 0.04 -1.67 11.84
CA ARG A 12 0.71 -0.38 11.70
C ARG A 12 2.16 -0.45 12.17
N VAL A 13 3.05 0.12 11.36
CA VAL A 13 4.44 0.37 11.70
C VAL A 13 4.53 1.68 12.48
N HIS A 14 5.29 1.66 13.56
CA HIS A 14 5.63 2.83 14.36
C HIS A 14 7.16 3.06 14.31
N ARG A 15 7.60 4.25 14.68
CA ARG A 15 9.02 4.61 14.65
C ARG A 15 9.92 3.58 15.37
N GLN A 16 9.44 3.06 16.52
CA GLN A 16 10.22 2.12 17.33
C GLN A 16 10.42 0.74 16.69
N ASN A 17 9.58 0.34 15.75
CA ASN A 17 9.70 -0.96 15.08
C ASN A 17 10.02 -0.87 13.58
N VAL A 18 10.37 0.31 13.08
CA VAL A 18 10.75 0.50 11.67
C VAL A 18 11.93 -0.36 11.25
N ILE A 19 12.81 -0.73 12.18
CA ILE A 19 13.96 -1.62 11.94
C ILE A 19 13.55 -2.98 11.36
N GLU A 20 12.33 -3.43 11.65
CA GLU A 20 11.78 -4.68 11.13
C GLU A 20 11.58 -4.67 9.61
N LEU A 21 11.59 -3.48 8.98
CA LEU A 21 11.44 -3.28 7.54
C LEU A 21 12.78 -3.42 6.78
N THR A 22 13.89 -3.62 7.48
CA THR A 22 15.24 -3.75 6.88
C THR A 22 15.28 -4.73 5.69
N PRO A 23 14.62 -5.89 5.68
CA PRO A 23 14.66 -6.81 4.55
C PRO A 23 14.16 -6.23 3.23
N LEU A 24 13.36 -5.16 3.25
CA LEU A 24 12.84 -4.50 2.05
C LEU A 24 13.85 -3.55 1.40
N LEU A 25 14.82 -3.04 2.16
CA LEU A 25 15.70 -1.96 1.71
C LEU A 25 16.58 -2.31 0.52
N LYS A 26 16.87 -3.57 0.29
CA LYS A 26 17.61 -4.02 -0.89
C LYS A 26 16.78 -4.00 -2.19
N TYR A 27 15.47 -3.82 -2.10
CA TYR A 27 14.55 -3.82 -3.24
C TYR A 27 14.04 -2.41 -3.55
N GLN A 28 14.94 -1.48 -3.85
CA GLN A 28 14.62 -0.07 -4.07
C GLN A 28 13.56 0.17 -5.16
N SER A 29 13.56 -0.63 -6.24
CA SER A 29 12.56 -0.51 -7.30
C SER A 29 11.13 -0.81 -6.84
N LEU A 30 10.94 -1.63 -5.82
CA LEU A 30 9.62 -1.93 -5.28
C LEU A 30 8.99 -0.72 -4.59
N PHE A 31 9.79 0.13 -3.94
CA PHE A 31 9.30 1.37 -3.34
C PHE A 31 8.82 2.35 -4.41
N GLN A 32 9.53 2.47 -5.52
CA GLN A 32 9.11 3.30 -6.65
C GLN A 32 7.80 2.78 -7.27
N GLN A 33 7.67 1.47 -7.45
CA GLN A 33 6.43 0.84 -7.94
C GLN A 33 5.26 1.03 -6.98
N ALA A 34 5.52 1.15 -5.69
CA ALA A 34 4.52 1.45 -4.66
C ALA A 34 4.17 2.96 -4.57
N GLY A 35 4.67 3.77 -5.50
CA GLY A 35 4.37 5.21 -5.55
C GLY A 35 5.23 6.08 -4.64
N LEU A 36 6.25 5.53 -3.98
CA LEU A 36 7.19 6.30 -3.18
C LEU A 36 8.26 6.93 -4.08
N VAL A 37 8.03 8.18 -4.44
CA VAL A 37 9.04 9.00 -5.13
C VAL A 37 9.87 9.72 -4.08
N THR A 38 11.11 9.26 -3.89
CA THR A 38 12.06 9.87 -2.95
C THR A 38 13.27 10.43 -3.70
N VAL A 39 13.89 11.45 -3.12
CA VAL A 39 15.22 11.90 -3.55
C VAL A 39 16.25 10.94 -2.96
N GLY A 40 16.82 10.09 -3.80
CA GLY A 40 17.79 9.09 -3.37
C GLY A 40 17.16 7.75 -2.96
N LYS A 41 17.94 6.95 -2.23
CA LYS A 41 17.50 5.63 -1.76
C LYS A 41 16.57 5.74 -0.56
N VAL A 42 15.57 4.87 -0.51
CA VAL A 42 14.77 4.63 0.70
C VAL A 42 15.64 3.92 1.73
N ASP A 43 15.71 4.47 2.92
CA ASP A 43 16.40 3.91 4.08
C ASP A 43 15.48 3.87 5.30
N LEU A 44 16.00 3.43 6.45
CA LEU A 44 15.22 3.37 7.68
C LEU A 44 14.80 4.76 8.20
N VAL A 45 15.57 5.80 7.94
CA VAL A 45 15.21 7.18 8.31
C VAL A 45 14.00 7.61 7.51
N THR A 46 14.04 7.42 6.18
CA THR A 46 12.92 7.70 5.27
C THR A 46 11.66 6.95 5.69
N LEU A 47 11.78 5.64 5.96
CA LEU A 47 10.64 4.82 6.40
C LEU A 47 10.13 5.24 7.78
N GLY A 48 11.02 5.67 8.68
CA GLY A 48 10.66 6.18 9.99
C GLY A 48 9.86 7.48 9.92
N ILE A 49 10.24 8.40 9.04
CA ILE A 49 9.49 9.64 8.77
C ILE A 49 8.13 9.29 8.18
N LEU A 50 8.11 8.43 7.15
CA LEU A 50 6.87 7.99 6.50
C LEU A 50 5.90 7.36 7.49
N ALA A 51 6.38 6.52 8.40
CA ALA A 51 5.56 5.89 9.43
C ALA A 51 4.97 6.89 10.46
N GLN A 52 5.52 8.09 10.56
CA GLN A 52 5.00 9.16 11.41
C GLN A 52 3.99 10.05 10.68
N THR A 53 4.23 10.35 9.40
CA THR A 53 3.42 11.28 8.60
C THR A 53 2.27 10.59 7.88
N GLU A 54 2.43 9.32 7.57
CA GLU A 54 1.48 8.52 6.80
C GLU A 54 1.11 7.23 7.57
N CYS A 55 0.22 6.43 7.01
CA CYS A 55 -0.10 5.13 7.58
C CYS A 55 0.64 4.02 6.84
N VAL A 56 1.70 3.52 7.44
CA VAL A 56 2.47 2.38 6.94
C VAL A 56 2.03 1.12 7.67
N LEU A 57 1.64 0.09 6.91
CA LEU A 57 1.21 -1.19 7.44
C LEU A 57 2.18 -2.28 6.98
N GLN A 58 2.74 -3.04 7.90
CA GLN A 58 3.52 -4.23 7.58
C GLN A 58 2.61 -5.44 7.44
N ILE A 59 2.99 -6.34 6.54
CA ILE A 59 2.30 -7.60 6.28
C ILE A 59 3.18 -8.74 6.75
N ARG A 60 2.64 -9.61 7.59
CA ARG A 60 3.31 -10.82 8.10
C ARG A 60 2.42 -12.03 7.93
N GLU A 61 3.02 -13.20 7.78
CA GLU A 61 2.31 -14.47 7.81
C GLU A 61 1.96 -14.83 9.28
N ARG A 62 0.77 -15.38 9.49
CA ARG A 62 0.35 -15.83 10.83
C ARG A 62 1.20 -17.02 11.28
N GLY A 63 1.68 -16.97 12.53
CA GLY A 63 2.53 -18.01 13.08
C GLY A 63 4.01 -17.91 12.71
N GLU A 64 4.35 -17.01 11.78
CA GLU A 64 5.73 -16.71 11.40
C GLU A 64 6.08 -15.26 11.73
N GLN A 65 7.34 -15.00 12.01
CA GLN A 65 7.82 -13.63 12.29
C GLN A 65 8.30 -12.90 11.03
N GLY A 66 8.29 -13.58 9.88
CA GLY A 66 8.82 -13.04 8.64
C GLY A 66 7.97 -11.94 8.04
N LEU A 67 8.62 -10.84 7.66
CA LEU A 67 8.01 -9.76 6.89
C LEU A 67 7.72 -10.24 5.46
N LEU A 68 6.51 -9.97 4.97
CA LEU A 68 6.12 -10.25 3.58
C LEU A 68 6.17 -9.00 2.71
N GLY A 69 5.77 -7.84 3.24
CA GLY A 69 5.70 -6.59 2.51
C GLY A 69 5.05 -5.47 3.29
N LEU A 70 4.64 -4.43 2.56
CA LEU A 70 4.00 -3.24 3.10
C LEU A 70 2.74 -2.86 2.30
N ILE A 71 1.81 -2.23 3.00
CA ILE A 71 0.79 -1.35 2.42
C ILE A 71 1.02 0.05 2.99
N ILE A 72 0.98 1.06 2.14
CA ILE A 72 1.21 2.45 2.51
C ILE A 72 -0.04 3.23 2.09
N LEU A 73 -0.65 3.91 3.05
CA LEU A 73 -1.78 4.79 2.82
C LEU A 73 -1.28 6.23 2.92
N LEU A 74 -1.18 6.88 1.77
CA LEU A 74 -0.74 8.26 1.64
C LEU A 74 -1.96 9.21 1.70
N HIS A 75 -1.84 10.31 2.39
CA HIS A 75 -2.86 11.36 2.36
C HIS A 75 -3.07 11.85 0.93
N SER A 76 -4.31 12.04 0.54
CA SER A 76 -4.67 12.73 -0.69
C SER A 76 -4.84 14.22 -0.44
N TYR A 77 -4.55 15.05 -1.42
CA TYR A 77 -4.59 16.50 -1.32
C TYR A 77 -5.49 17.09 -2.40
N ASP A 78 -6.15 18.18 -2.09
CA ASP A 78 -6.89 18.96 -3.07
C ASP A 78 -5.96 19.88 -3.89
N LYS A 79 -6.55 20.65 -4.82
CA LYS A 79 -5.79 21.56 -5.69
C LYS A 79 -5.10 22.71 -4.93
N THR A 80 -5.47 22.97 -3.69
CA THR A 80 -4.85 23.99 -2.82
C THR A 80 -3.72 23.42 -1.96
N GLY A 81 -3.51 22.09 -1.99
CA GLY A 81 -2.56 21.39 -1.14
C GLY A 81 -3.11 21.05 0.26
N ALA A 82 -4.40 21.22 0.49
CA ALA A 82 -5.03 20.79 1.73
C ALA A 82 -5.34 19.30 1.72
N ILE A 83 -5.14 18.63 2.87
CA ILE A 83 -5.47 17.21 3.02
C ILE A 83 -6.96 16.99 2.78
N LEU A 84 -7.28 16.04 1.91
CA LEU A 84 -8.63 15.52 1.73
C LEU A 84 -8.94 14.54 2.87
N PRO A 85 -9.78 14.91 3.82
CA PRO A 85 -10.14 13.98 4.89
C PRO A 85 -10.88 12.79 4.30
N LYS A 86 -10.66 11.61 4.87
CA LYS A 86 -11.31 10.37 4.43
C LYS A 86 -10.96 9.93 2.99
N GLN A 87 -9.80 10.32 2.49
CA GLN A 87 -9.28 9.82 1.21
C GLN A 87 -7.80 9.50 1.33
N TYR A 88 -7.44 8.31 0.89
CA TYR A 88 -6.05 7.86 0.81
C TYR A 88 -5.74 7.32 -0.58
N GLU A 89 -4.50 7.54 -0.99
CA GLU A 89 -3.89 6.82 -2.10
C GLU A 89 -3.10 5.64 -1.53
N VAL A 90 -3.31 4.45 -2.06
CA VAL A 90 -2.63 3.24 -1.60
C VAL A 90 -1.47 2.87 -2.51
N GLY A 91 -0.32 2.67 -1.92
CA GLY A 91 0.81 1.96 -2.51
C GLY A 91 1.08 0.67 -1.76
N TYR A 92 1.68 -0.31 -2.41
CA TYR A 92 2.00 -1.58 -1.78
C TYR A 92 3.16 -2.30 -2.48
N LEU A 93 3.83 -3.14 -1.72
CA LEU A 93 4.90 -3.99 -2.22
C LEU A 93 4.99 -5.30 -1.42
N LEU A 94 5.44 -6.35 -2.08
CA LEU A 94 5.80 -7.63 -1.47
C LEU A 94 7.25 -7.99 -1.80
N LEU A 95 7.91 -8.68 -0.89
CA LEU A 95 9.18 -9.33 -1.19
C LEU A 95 9.04 -10.21 -2.43
N PRO A 96 10.00 -10.20 -3.38
CA PRO A 96 9.87 -10.90 -4.65
C PRO A 96 9.47 -12.37 -4.52
N ARG A 97 10.07 -13.11 -3.57
CA ARG A 97 9.76 -14.52 -3.30
C ARG A 97 8.36 -14.78 -2.74
N LYS A 98 7.63 -13.72 -2.35
CA LYS A 98 6.28 -13.80 -1.75
C LYS A 98 5.19 -13.28 -2.69
N GLN A 99 5.56 -12.84 -3.88
CA GLN A 99 4.63 -12.41 -4.92
C GLN A 99 3.90 -13.60 -5.57
N HIS A 100 2.80 -13.32 -6.26
CA HIS A 100 2.00 -14.30 -7.02
C HIS A 100 1.39 -15.45 -6.19
N GLN A 101 1.20 -15.24 -4.88
CA GLN A 101 0.61 -16.22 -3.96
C GLN A 101 -0.71 -15.73 -3.33
N GLY A 102 -1.24 -14.60 -3.82
CA GLY A 102 -2.47 -14.00 -3.33
C GLY A 102 -2.34 -13.24 -2.01
N TYR A 103 -1.14 -13.08 -1.46
CA TYR A 103 -0.94 -12.38 -0.19
C TYR A 103 -1.35 -10.91 -0.26
N MET A 104 -0.96 -10.19 -1.32
CA MET A 104 -1.32 -8.78 -1.44
C MET A 104 -2.83 -8.60 -1.65
N THR A 105 -3.46 -9.43 -2.45
CA THR A 105 -4.91 -9.39 -2.63
C THR A 105 -5.64 -9.58 -1.29
N GLU A 106 -5.20 -10.56 -0.48
CA GLU A 106 -5.79 -10.82 0.85
C GLU A 106 -5.57 -9.64 1.80
N ALA A 107 -4.36 -9.11 1.87
CA ALA A 107 -4.00 -8.00 2.75
C ALA A 107 -4.73 -6.71 2.36
N LEU A 108 -4.66 -6.32 1.08
CA LEU A 108 -5.25 -5.08 0.59
C LEU A 108 -6.77 -5.09 0.70
N SER A 109 -7.41 -6.22 0.37
CA SER A 109 -8.85 -6.36 0.52
C SER A 109 -9.29 -6.12 1.97
N ALA A 110 -8.61 -6.76 2.93
CA ALA A 110 -8.93 -6.61 4.36
C ALA A 110 -8.71 -5.17 4.87
N VAL A 111 -7.64 -4.51 4.43
CA VAL A 111 -7.37 -3.10 4.76
C VAL A 111 -8.48 -2.20 4.20
N CYS A 112 -8.80 -2.36 2.93
CA CYS A 112 -9.85 -1.57 2.29
C CYS A 112 -11.23 -1.79 2.92
N ASP A 113 -11.58 -3.02 3.31
CA ASP A 113 -12.83 -3.31 4.02
C ASP A 113 -12.90 -2.59 5.37
N GLN A 114 -11.77 -2.55 6.09
CA GLN A 114 -11.69 -1.79 7.34
C GLN A 114 -11.84 -0.28 7.12
N LEU A 115 -11.22 0.27 6.07
CA LEU A 115 -11.33 1.68 5.72
C LEU A 115 -12.74 2.06 5.27
N ASN A 116 -13.39 1.18 4.49
CA ASN A 116 -14.76 1.41 4.02
C ASN A 116 -15.77 1.53 5.17
N ARG A 117 -15.61 0.75 6.25
CA ARG A 117 -16.43 0.89 7.47
C ARG A 117 -16.35 2.28 8.10
N SER A 118 -15.26 2.98 7.88
CA SER A 118 -15.04 4.36 8.33
C SER A 118 -15.37 5.40 7.25
N GLN A 119 -16.00 4.98 6.15
CA GLN A 119 -16.33 5.80 4.98
C GLN A 119 -15.09 6.49 4.37
N ILE A 120 -13.99 5.78 4.33
CA ILE A 120 -12.74 6.25 3.75
C ILE A 120 -12.64 5.75 2.32
N THR A 121 -12.48 6.66 1.37
CA THR A 121 -12.23 6.37 -0.04
C THR A 121 -10.76 5.98 -0.25
N VAL A 122 -10.52 4.95 -1.05
CA VAL A 122 -9.17 4.51 -1.41
C VAL A 122 -8.99 4.60 -2.92
N THR A 123 -7.94 5.28 -3.35
CA THR A 123 -7.48 5.34 -4.74
C THR A 123 -6.11 4.70 -4.88
N ALA A 124 -5.70 4.39 -6.10
CA ALA A 124 -4.38 3.89 -6.42
C ALA A 124 -3.94 4.41 -7.78
N GLU A 125 -2.68 4.77 -7.90
CA GLU A 125 -2.04 5.03 -9.18
C GLU A 125 -1.17 3.84 -9.57
N VAL A 126 -1.26 3.42 -10.84
CA VAL A 126 -0.49 2.29 -11.34
C VAL A 126 -0.08 2.54 -12.79
N ARG A 127 1.13 2.13 -13.15
CA ARG A 127 1.55 2.14 -14.55
C ARG A 127 0.74 1.13 -15.36
N SER A 128 0.34 1.51 -16.57
CA SER A 128 -0.45 0.63 -17.46
C SER A 128 0.27 -0.68 -17.82
N ASP A 129 1.60 -0.72 -17.72
CA ASP A 129 2.42 -1.92 -17.96
C ASP A 129 2.64 -2.79 -16.72
N ASN A 130 2.16 -2.38 -15.55
CA ASN A 130 2.26 -3.16 -14.30
C ASN A 130 1.07 -4.12 -14.16
N ALA A 131 1.08 -5.20 -14.94
CA ALA A 131 0.01 -6.19 -14.96
C ALA A 131 -0.23 -6.86 -13.59
N SER A 132 0.81 -7.08 -12.82
CA SER A 132 0.72 -7.69 -11.48
C SER A 132 -0.09 -6.81 -10.54
N SER A 133 0.21 -5.50 -10.48
CA SER A 133 -0.50 -4.55 -9.63
C SER A 133 -1.95 -4.34 -10.10
N ILE A 134 -2.18 -4.23 -11.41
CA ILE A 134 -3.53 -4.13 -12.00
C ILE A 134 -4.37 -5.35 -11.61
N GLY A 135 -3.79 -6.54 -11.66
CA GLY A 135 -4.47 -7.77 -11.22
C GLY A 135 -4.87 -7.75 -9.75
N VAL A 136 -4.01 -7.24 -8.87
CA VAL A 136 -4.33 -7.07 -7.43
C VAL A 136 -5.47 -6.08 -7.26
N LEU A 137 -5.39 -4.90 -7.87
CA LEU A 137 -6.44 -3.87 -7.79
C LEU A 137 -7.80 -4.40 -8.26
N SER A 138 -7.83 -5.07 -9.42
CA SER A 138 -9.06 -5.66 -9.97
C SER A 138 -9.68 -6.68 -9.01
N ARG A 139 -8.88 -7.56 -8.41
CA ARG A 139 -9.36 -8.55 -7.43
C ARG A 139 -9.81 -7.93 -6.10
N CYS A 140 -9.34 -6.71 -5.79
CA CYS A 140 -9.75 -5.95 -4.61
C CYS A 140 -10.89 -4.97 -4.89
N ASN A 141 -11.65 -5.15 -5.98
CA ASN A 141 -12.80 -4.31 -6.36
C ASN A 141 -12.45 -2.86 -6.69
N PHE A 142 -11.25 -2.59 -7.16
CA PHE A 142 -10.93 -1.31 -7.77
C PHE A 142 -11.36 -1.30 -9.23
N ILE A 143 -11.82 -0.15 -9.69
CA ILE A 143 -12.10 0.13 -11.11
C ILE A 143 -11.19 1.26 -11.60
N ARG A 144 -10.80 1.17 -12.86
CA ARG A 144 -10.04 2.22 -13.52
C ARG A 144 -10.94 3.41 -13.80
N ILE A 145 -10.50 4.60 -13.36
CA ILE A 145 -11.20 5.87 -13.56
C ILE A 145 -10.65 6.59 -14.78
N THR A 146 -9.33 6.76 -14.86
CA THR A 146 -8.66 7.48 -15.95
C THR A 146 -7.30 6.87 -16.27
N ILE A 147 -6.78 7.21 -17.47
CA ILE A 147 -5.38 7.03 -17.86
C ILE A 147 -4.85 8.41 -18.24
N ASN A 148 -3.71 8.81 -17.68
CA ASN A 148 -3.05 10.04 -18.08
C ASN A 148 -2.10 9.81 -19.28
N PRO A 149 -1.61 10.89 -19.94
CA PRO A 149 -0.69 10.78 -21.08
C PRO A 149 0.62 10.05 -20.77
N GLY A 150 1.06 10.01 -19.51
CA GLY A 150 2.25 9.27 -19.04
C GLY A 150 2.00 7.78 -18.81
N MET A 151 0.87 7.23 -19.24
CA MET A 151 0.47 5.84 -19.05
C MET A 151 0.35 5.44 -17.56
N ILE A 152 -0.02 6.39 -16.71
CA ILE A 152 -0.42 6.14 -15.32
C ILE A 152 -1.94 6.07 -15.28
N GLU A 153 -2.44 4.98 -14.71
CA GLU A 153 -3.86 4.74 -14.51
C GLU A 153 -4.25 5.12 -13.09
N LEU A 154 -5.35 5.87 -12.95
CA LEU A 154 -5.99 6.12 -11.67
C LEU A 154 -7.11 5.09 -11.47
N TRP A 155 -7.04 4.39 -10.35
CA TRP A 155 -8.03 3.41 -9.93
C TRP A 155 -8.69 3.85 -8.62
N LYS A 156 -9.96 3.52 -8.45
CA LYS A 156 -10.71 3.81 -7.23
C LYS A 156 -11.43 2.55 -6.78
N ARG A 157 -11.36 2.25 -5.50
CA ARG A 157 -12.14 1.17 -4.92
C ARG A 157 -13.63 1.50 -4.92
N GLN A 158 -14.44 0.54 -5.36
CA GLN A 158 -15.88 0.62 -5.27
C GLN A 158 -16.34 0.28 -3.86
N ASP A 159 -17.29 1.07 -3.34
CA ASP A 159 -17.96 0.75 -2.10
C ASP A 159 -18.81 -0.50 -2.33
N MET A 160 -18.53 -1.53 -1.55
CA MET A 160 -19.39 -2.69 -1.45
C MET A 160 -20.47 -2.32 -0.44
N GLY A 161 -21.59 -1.85 -0.94
CA GLY A 161 -22.73 -1.39 -0.14
C GLY A 161 -23.23 -2.42 0.88
#